data_4a85aee27c1510bae017ef84de15ec6b
#
_entry.id   4a85aee27c1510bae017ef84de15ec6b
#
_cell.length_a   1.000
_cell.length_b   1.000
_cell.length_c   1.000
_cell.angle_alpha   90.00
_cell.angle_beta   90.00
_cell.angle_gamma   90.00
#
_symmetry.space_group_name_H-M   'P 1'
#
loop_
_entity.id
_entity.type
_entity.pdbx_description
1 polymer ?
#
loop_
_entity_poly.entity_id
_entity_poly.type
_entity_poly.pdbx_seq_one_letter_code
_entity_poly.pdbx_strand_id
1 'polypeptide(L)'
;MSFSVTILGSSSAKPTLSRHPSAQAVNVHEQYYLVDAGEGVQQQLIRCGINPLKLRAVFISHLHGDHVFGLFPLISTLALYGRKTPLRVFAPAPFGEILACHLRFFDSELPYPVVWTEVDTTKHALLLETARSKCGAFRCATGCRRRASSSARRSRR
;
A
#
# COMPACT_ATOMS: atom_id res chain seq x y z
N MET A 1 15.61 -19.90 8.87
CA MET A 1 15.20 -18.50 8.56
C MET A 1 14.24 -18.56 7.38
N SER A 2 13.00 -18.12 7.52
CA SER A 2 12.05 -18.10 6.39
C SER A 2 12.04 -16.69 5.78
N PHE A 3 12.45 -16.61 4.52
CA PHE A 3 12.25 -15.43 3.67
C PHE A 3 11.54 -15.92 2.41
N SER A 4 10.42 -15.29 2.06
CA SER A 4 9.69 -15.59 0.85
C SER A 4 8.94 -14.37 0.33
N VAL A 5 8.68 -14.36 -0.97
CA VAL A 5 7.84 -13.37 -1.62
C VAL A 5 6.68 -14.10 -2.29
N THR A 6 5.46 -13.70 -1.96
CA THR A 6 4.24 -14.22 -2.57
C THR A 6 3.62 -13.13 -3.44
N ILE A 7 3.45 -13.41 -4.74
CA ILE A 7 2.77 -12.50 -5.66
C ILE A 7 1.26 -12.67 -5.47
N LEU A 8 0.62 -11.63 -4.94
CA LEU A 8 -0.82 -11.58 -4.70
C LEU A 8 -1.58 -11.06 -5.92
N GLY A 9 -0.94 -10.19 -6.69
CA GLY A 9 -1.47 -9.62 -7.91
C GLY A 9 -0.38 -9.13 -8.83
N SER A 10 -0.55 -9.32 -10.13
CA SER A 10 0.42 -8.98 -11.17
C SER A 10 -0.23 -8.32 -12.40
N SER A 11 -1.50 -7.92 -12.28
CA SER A 11 -2.21 -7.19 -13.33
C SER A 11 -1.96 -5.68 -13.18
N SER A 12 -2.13 -4.95 -14.28
CA SER A 12 -2.27 -3.50 -14.28
C SER A 12 -3.71 -3.07 -13.91
N ALA A 13 -4.01 -1.79 -14.07
CA ALA A 13 -5.32 -1.21 -13.78
C ALA A 13 -6.50 -1.84 -14.55
N LYS A 14 -6.26 -2.55 -15.66
CA LYS A 14 -7.32 -3.20 -16.41
C LYS A 14 -7.84 -4.42 -15.64
N PRO A 15 -9.14 -4.47 -15.29
CA PRO A 15 -9.72 -5.63 -14.63
C PRO A 15 -9.60 -6.90 -15.45
N THR A 16 -9.28 -8.02 -14.79
CA THR A 16 -9.25 -9.36 -15.38
C THR A 16 -9.92 -10.37 -14.46
N LEU A 17 -10.43 -11.45 -14.99
CA LEU A 17 -11.06 -12.50 -14.19
C LEU A 17 -10.06 -13.36 -13.41
N SER A 18 -8.83 -13.44 -13.86
CA SER A 18 -7.82 -14.38 -13.34
C SER A 18 -6.66 -13.71 -12.61
N ARG A 19 -6.49 -12.41 -12.73
CA ARG A 19 -5.36 -11.68 -12.14
C ARG A 19 -5.85 -10.46 -11.38
N HIS A 20 -5.32 -10.26 -10.19
CA HIS A 20 -5.54 -9.07 -9.39
C HIS A 20 -4.48 -8.00 -9.68
N PRO A 21 -4.79 -6.72 -9.45
CA PRO A 21 -3.84 -5.62 -9.54
C PRO A 21 -2.65 -5.80 -8.61
N SER A 22 -1.61 -4.99 -8.81
CA SER A 22 -0.30 -5.13 -8.18
C SER A 22 -0.37 -5.24 -6.65
N ALA A 23 0.12 -6.36 -6.14
CA ALA A 23 0.33 -6.57 -4.71
C ALA A 23 1.31 -7.73 -4.47
N GLN A 24 2.23 -7.57 -3.52
CA GLN A 24 3.22 -8.58 -3.16
C GLN A 24 3.33 -8.67 -1.64
N ALA A 25 3.32 -9.89 -1.09
CA ALA A 25 3.56 -10.12 0.32
C ALA A 25 4.97 -10.67 0.54
N VAL A 26 5.78 -9.93 1.27
CA VAL A 26 7.14 -10.32 1.66
C VAL A 26 7.09 -10.87 3.07
N ASN A 27 7.45 -12.13 3.24
CA ASN A 27 7.60 -12.78 4.55
C ASN A 27 9.04 -12.67 5.02
N VAL A 28 9.22 -12.16 6.21
CA VAL A 28 10.51 -12.16 6.92
C VAL A 28 10.27 -12.67 8.33
N HIS A 29 10.69 -13.90 8.60
CA HIS A 29 10.50 -14.55 9.91
C HIS A 29 9.06 -14.50 10.44
N GLU A 30 8.11 -14.92 9.61
CA GLU A 30 6.68 -14.96 9.92
C GLU A 30 6.04 -13.56 10.16
N GLN A 31 6.73 -12.51 9.77
CA GLN A 31 6.19 -11.15 9.70
C GLN A 31 6.02 -10.77 8.23
N TYR A 32 4.87 -10.26 7.90
CA TYR A 32 4.55 -9.91 6.52
C TYR A 32 4.61 -8.41 6.28
N TYR A 33 5.14 -8.07 5.14
CA TYR A 33 5.24 -6.71 4.60
C TYR A 33 4.57 -6.72 3.24
N LEU A 34 3.67 -5.79 2.99
CA LEU A 34 2.98 -5.68 1.72
C LEU A 34 3.68 -4.62 0.87
N VAL A 35 3.97 -4.94 -0.38
CA VAL A 35 4.43 -3.99 -1.40
C VAL A 35 3.31 -3.84 -2.41
N ASP A 36 2.77 -2.62 -2.47
CA ASP A 36 1.52 -2.25 -3.12
C ASP A 36 0.29 -3.00 -2.59
N ALA A 37 -0.87 -2.42 -2.79
CA ALA A 37 -2.14 -2.92 -2.31
C ALA A 37 -3.22 -2.67 -3.36
N GLY A 38 -3.15 -3.39 -4.46
CA GLY A 38 -4.16 -3.35 -5.50
C GLY A 38 -5.50 -3.93 -5.03
N GLU A 39 -6.55 -3.66 -5.79
CA GLU A 39 -7.91 -4.09 -5.46
C GLU A 39 -7.98 -5.60 -5.21
N GLY A 40 -8.70 -6.00 -4.14
CA GLY A 40 -8.86 -7.39 -3.75
C GLY A 40 -7.69 -8.00 -2.98
N VAL A 41 -6.68 -7.22 -2.60
CA VAL A 41 -5.48 -7.70 -1.90
C VAL A 41 -5.83 -8.47 -0.61
N GLN A 42 -6.84 -8.05 0.16
CA GLN A 42 -7.27 -8.73 1.37
C GLN A 42 -7.78 -10.16 1.08
N GLN A 43 -8.46 -10.35 -0.04
CA GLN A 43 -8.93 -11.67 -0.49
C GLN A 43 -7.75 -12.55 -0.93
N GLN A 44 -6.75 -11.96 -1.60
CA GLN A 44 -5.56 -12.69 -2.02
C GLN A 44 -4.69 -13.13 -0.84
N LEU A 45 -4.56 -12.30 0.20
CA LEU A 45 -3.90 -12.71 1.44
C LEU A 45 -4.54 -13.99 2.01
N ILE A 46 -5.88 -14.02 2.10
CA ILE A 46 -6.63 -15.18 2.60
C ILE A 46 -6.43 -16.40 1.69
N ARG A 47 -6.56 -16.24 0.37
CA ARG A 47 -6.37 -17.32 -0.62
C ARG A 47 -4.98 -17.94 -0.55
N CYS A 48 -3.96 -17.13 -0.28
CA CYS A 48 -2.58 -17.58 -0.13
C CYS A 48 -2.27 -18.10 1.28
N GLY A 49 -3.25 -18.23 2.17
CA GLY A 49 -3.06 -18.70 3.54
C GLY A 49 -2.26 -17.74 4.43
N ILE A 50 -2.16 -16.48 4.05
CA ILE A 50 -1.44 -15.45 4.80
C ILE A 50 -2.40 -14.83 5.81
N ASN A 51 -2.09 -14.96 7.10
CA ASN A 51 -2.86 -14.30 8.15
C ASN A 51 -2.64 -12.78 8.11
N PRO A 52 -3.68 -11.97 7.78
CA PRO A 52 -3.54 -10.52 7.66
C PRO A 52 -3.11 -9.83 8.95
N LEU A 53 -3.38 -10.42 10.13
CA LEU A 53 -2.95 -9.86 11.41
C LEU A 53 -1.43 -9.89 11.62
N LYS A 54 -0.70 -10.74 10.88
CA LYS A 54 0.77 -10.76 10.86
C LYS A 54 1.39 -9.64 10.01
N LEU A 55 0.56 -8.84 9.32
CA LEU A 55 1.04 -7.72 8.51
C LEU A 55 1.61 -6.61 9.39
N ARG A 56 2.84 -6.19 9.12
CA ARG A 56 3.57 -5.18 9.89
C ARG A 56 3.55 -3.81 9.24
N ALA A 57 3.69 -3.79 7.92
CA ALA A 57 3.68 -2.55 7.17
C ALA A 57 3.20 -2.76 5.73
N VAL A 58 2.75 -1.67 5.12
CA VAL A 58 2.42 -1.57 3.69
C VAL A 58 3.31 -0.50 3.08
N PHE A 59 3.93 -0.81 1.96
CA PHE A 59 4.76 0.09 1.18
C PHE A 59 4.07 0.36 -0.17
N ILE A 60 3.72 1.59 -0.44
CA ILE A 60 3.11 2.01 -1.69
C ILE A 60 4.18 2.62 -2.59
N SER A 61 4.41 2.00 -3.74
CA SER A 61 5.42 2.42 -4.69
C SER A 61 5.07 3.74 -5.38
N HIS A 62 3.80 3.89 -5.76
CA HIS A 62 3.25 5.11 -6.38
C HIS A 62 1.71 5.13 -6.28
N LEU A 63 1.10 6.29 -6.55
CA LEU A 63 -0.32 6.54 -6.29
C LEU A 63 -1.26 6.24 -7.49
N HIS A 64 -0.95 5.27 -8.33
CA HIS A 64 -1.94 4.76 -9.25
C HIS A 64 -2.93 3.84 -8.52
N GLY A 65 -4.19 3.85 -8.95
CA GLY A 65 -5.27 3.13 -8.25
C GLY A 65 -5.03 1.63 -8.12
N ASP A 66 -4.45 1.01 -9.14
CA ASP A 66 -4.09 -0.42 -9.18
C ASP A 66 -2.98 -0.80 -8.17
N HIS A 67 -2.34 0.18 -7.51
CA HIS A 67 -1.36 -0.04 -6.45
C HIS A 67 -1.88 0.34 -5.06
N VAL A 68 -3.04 1.03 -4.97
CA VAL A 68 -3.49 1.67 -3.72
C VAL A 68 -4.91 1.27 -3.31
N PHE A 69 -5.84 1.08 -4.25
CA PHE A 69 -7.26 0.99 -3.94
C PHE A 69 -7.65 -0.17 -3.02
N GLY A 70 -6.89 -1.24 -2.98
CA GLY A 70 -7.12 -2.35 -2.06
C GLY A 70 -6.69 -2.08 -0.61
N LEU A 71 -5.92 -1.01 -0.36
CA LEU A 71 -5.49 -0.69 1.00
C LEU A 71 -6.67 -0.29 1.90
N PHE A 72 -7.62 0.46 1.38
CA PHE A 72 -8.76 0.94 2.16
C PHE A 72 -9.65 -0.21 2.69
N PRO A 73 -10.14 -1.13 1.86
CA PRO A 73 -10.87 -2.29 2.39
C PRO A 73 -9.99 -3.22 3.23
N LEU A 74 -8.67 -3.27 3.00
CA LEU A 74 -7.75 -4.01 3.88
C LEU A 74 -7.73 -3.41 5.29
N ILE A 75 -7.70 -2.08 5.44
CA ILE A 75 -7.76 -1.39 6.74
C ILE A 75 -9.02 -1.82 7.51
N SER A 76 -10.19 -1.73 6.90
CA SER A 76 -11.45 -2.15 7.52
C SER A 76 -11.47 -3.66 7.83
N THR A 77 -10.94 -4.50 6.92
CA THR A 77 -10.84 -5.95 7.13
C THR A 77 -9.97 -6.30 8.34
N LEU A 78 -8.85 -5.60 8.54
CA LEU A 78 -7.98 -5.80 9.70
C LEU A 78 -8.68 -5.43 11.02
N ALA A 79 -9.55 -4.42 11.01
CA ALA A 79 -10.39 -4.08 12.18
C ALA A 79 -11.37 -5.21 12.50
N LEU A 80 -12.05 -5.75 11.49
CA LEU A 80 -12.98 -6.89 11.64
C LEU A 80 -12.29 -8.16 12.17
N TYR A 81 -11.02 -8.38 11.82
CA TYR A 81 -10.21 -9.47 12.36
C TYR A 81 -9.64 -9.19 13.76
N GLY A 82 -10.01 -8.05 14.36
CA GLY A 82 -9.62 -7.71 15.73
C GLY A 82 -8.19 -7.20 15.89
N ARG A 83 -7.61 -6.60 14.84
CA ARG A 83 -6.29 -5.96 14.97
C ARG A 83 -6.29 -4.91 16.07
N LYS A 84 -5.24 -4.91 16.90
CA LYS A 84 -5.00 -3.90 17.94
C LYS A 84 -3.66 -3.18 17.79
N THR A 85 -2.76 -3.74 16.97
CA THR A 85 -1.42 -3.17 16.77
C THR A 85 -1.42 -2.16 15.62
N PRO A 86 -0.61 -1.10 15.67
CA PRO A 86 -0.51 -0.12 14.60
C PRO A 86 -0.23 -0.77 13.23
N LEU A 87 -0.89 -0.28 12.17
CA LEU A 87 -0.53 -0.55 10.79
C LEU A 87 0.32 0.61 10.27
N ARG A 88 1.55 0.34 9.89
CA ARG A 88 2.43 1.34 9.28
C ARG A 88 2.20 1.36 7.78
N VAL A 89 2.02 2.55 7.20
CA VAL A 89 1.87 2.76 5.75
C VAL A 89 2.94 3.73 5.29
N PHE A 90 3.78 3.29 4.39
CA PHE A 90 4.83 4.09 3.76
C PHE A 90 4.38 4.42 2.33
N ALA A 91 4.16 5.70 2.04
CA ALA A 91 3.61 6.13 0.76
C ALA A 91 4.05 7.57 0.42
N PRO A 92 4.03 7.98 -0.87
CA PRO A 92 4.33 9.36 -1.28
C PRO A 92 3.41 10.39 -0.62
N ALA A 93 3.89 11.65 -0.50
CA ALA A 93 3.26 12.76 0.20
C ALA A 93 1.74 12.92 -0.04
N PRO A 94 1.20 12.92 -1.26
CA PRO A 94 -0.22 13.12 -1.51
C PRO A 94 -1.13 12.04 -0.90
N PHE A 95 -0.57 10.89 -0.52
CA PHE A 95 -1.34 9.80 0.08
C PHE A 95 -1.90 10.18 1.47
N GLY A 96 -1.21 11.03 2.21
CA GLY A 96 -1.63 11.46 3.56
C GLY A 96 -3.01 12.11 3.56
N GLU A 97 -3.29 12.97 2.60
CA GLU A 97 -4.60 13.63 2.45
C GLU A 97 -5.71 12.62 2.13
N ILE A 98 -5.43 11.68 1.21
CA ILE A 98 -6.37 10.62 0.82
C ILE A 98 -6.69 9.73 2.01
N LEU A 99 -5.66 9.31 2.75
CA LEU A 99 -5.83 8.47 3.95
C LEU A 99 -6.64 9.19 5.04
N ALA A 100 -6.31 10.45 5.31
CA ALA A 100 -7.02 11.25 6.31
C ALA A 100 -8.51 11.42 5.93
N CYS A 101 -8.80 11.66 4.66
CA CYS A 101 -10.17 11.73 4.15
C CYS A 101 -10.89 10.39 4.34
N HIS A 102 -10.27 9.28 3.96
CA HIS A 102 -10.85 7.94 4.11
C HIS A 102 -11.16 7.63 5.58
N LEU A 103 -10.18 7.77 6.46
CA LEU A 103 -10.35 7.47 7.89
C LEU A 103 -11.46 8.31 8.53
N ARG A 104 -11.56 9.59 8.16
CA ARG A 104 -12.61 10.47 8.70
C ARG A 104 -14.03 10.01 8.35
N PHE A 105 -14.25 9.50 7.15
CA PHE A 105 -15.59 9.18 6.66
C PHE A 105 -15.98 7.71 6.80
N PHE A 106 -15.03 6.80 6.71
CA PHE A 106 -15.32 5.37 6.64
C PHE A 106 -14.80 4.57 7.84
N ASP A 107 -13.73 5.02 8.47
CA ASP A 107 -13.04 4.26 9.51
C ASP A 107 -12.74 5.12 10.75
N SER A 108 -13.63 6.05 11.11
CA SER A 108 -13.45 6.97 12.23
C SER A 108 -13.28 6.29 13.61
N GLU A 109 -13.75 5.05 13.76
CA GLU A 109 -13.71 4.28 15.01
C GLU A 109 -12.82 3.03 14.90
N LEU A 110 -11.72 3.12 14.13
CA LEU A 110 -10.79 1.99 14.03
C LEU A 110 -10.23 1.59 15.41
N PRO A 111 -10.25 0.28 15.74
CA PRO A 111 -9.74 -0.22 17.03
C PRO A 111 -8.19 -0.24 17.10
N TYR A 112 -7.50 0.25 16.08
CA TYR A 112 -6.04 0.32 15.98
C TYR A 112 -5.61 1.54 15.15
N PRO A 113 -4.43 2.12 15.41
CA PRO A 113 -3.95 3.25 14.65
C PRO A 113 -3.39 2.84 13.28
N VAL A 114 -3.69 3.63 12.24
CA VAL A 114 -3.00 3.60 10.95
C VAL A 114 -2.01 4.74 10.93
N VAL A 115 -0.72 4.41 10.85
CA VAL A 115 0.38 5.36 10.94
C VAL A 115 1.02 5.52 9.56
N TRP A 116 0.75 6.64 8.90
CA TRP A 116 1.39 6.98 7.64
C TRP A 116 2.73 7.67 7.83
N THR A 117 3.68 7.29 6.99
CA THR A 117 5.00 7.93 6.88
C THR A 117 5.24 8.28 5.42
N GLU A 118 5.55 9.56 5.17
CA GLU A 118 5.90 10.02 3.83
C GLU A 118 7.19 9.39 3.34
N VAL A 119 7.19 9.01 2.07
CA VAL A 119 8.37 8.44 1.39
C VAL A 119 8.66 9.21 0.11
N ASP A 120 9.89 9.68 -0.01
CA ASP A 120 10.43 10.17 -1.27
C ASP A 120 10.96 8.99 -2.09
N THR A 121 10.15 8.52 -3.03
CA THR A 121 10.50 7.38 -3.90
C THR A 121 11.62 7.68 -4.91
N THR A 122 12.13 8.92 -4.94
CA THR A 122 13.27 9.31 -5.79
C THR A 122 14.62 9.09 -5.10
N LYS A 123 14.62 8.85 -3.79
CA LYS A 123 15.81 8.68 -2.96
C LYS A 123 15.89 7.29 -2.34
N HIS A 124 17.13 6.85 -2.11
CA HIS A 124 17.36 5.66 -1.28
C HIS A 124 17.26 6.07 0.19
N ALA A 125 16.37 5.45 0.93
CA ALA A 125 16.21 5.67 2.36
C ALA A 125 15.91 4.36 3.09
N LEU A 126 16.41 4.22 4.30
CA LEU A 126 16.00 3.17 5.21
C LEU A 126 14.64 3.56 5.79
N LEU A 127 13.57 2.82 5.44
CA LEU A 127 12.21 3.13 5.85
C LEU A 127 11.82 2.44 7.15
N LEU A 128 12.28 1.20 7.32
CA LEU A 128 11.94 0.40 8.48
C LEU A 128 13.12 -0.47 8.89
N GLU A 129 13.54 -0.32 10.12
CA GLU A 129 14.49 -1.21 10.78
C GLU A 129 13.81 -1.93 11.93
N THR A 130 13.97 -3.23 11.98
CA THR A 130 13.53 -4.06 13.08
C THR A 130 14.72 -4.85 13.61
N ALA A 131 14.64 -5.42 14.81
CA ALA A 131 15.71 -6.24 15.36
C ALA A 131 16.11 -7.44 14.46
N ARG A 132 15.28 -7.77 13.46
CA ARG A 132 15.45 -8.96 12.60
C ARG A 132 15.53 -8.63 11.10
N SER A 133 15.22 -7.39 10.69
CA SER A 133 15.19 -7.01 9.28
C SER A 133 15.36 -5.52 9.06
N LYS A 134 15.99 -5.15 7.95
CA LYS A 134 16.07 -3.78 7.45
C LYS A 134 15.32 -3.72 6.14
N CYS A 135 14.37 -2.78 6.01
CA CYS A 135 13.65 -2.54 4.78
C CYS A 135 13.99 -1.12 4.28
N GLY A 136 14.54 -1.04 3.08
CA GLY A 136 14.88 0.22 2.44
C GLY A 136 13.97 0.53 1.26
N ALA A 137 13.79 1.80 0.95
CA ALA A 137 13.19 2.22 -0.31
C ALA A 137 14.20 2.07 -1.43
N PHE A 138 13.76 1.54 -2.56
CA PHE A 138 14.52 1.53 -3.79
C PHE A 138 13.96 2.60 -4.72
N ARG A 139 14.87 3.24 -5.47
CA ARG A 139 14.48 4.14 -6.55
C ARG A 139 13.71 3.35 -7.59
N CYS A 140 12.40 3.53 -7.65
CA CYS A 140 11.60 3.02 -8.75
C CYS A 140 11.78 3.97 -9.94
N ALA A 141 12.49 3.54 -10.98
CA ALA A 141 12.66 4.28 -12.22
C ALA A 141 11.41 4.15 -13.11
N THR A 142 10.22 4.29 -12.55
CA THR A 142 9.00 4.43 -13.35
C THR A 142 8.90 5.86 -13.82
N GLY A 143 9.24 6.08 -15.10
CA GLY A 143 9.21 7.37 -15.78
C GLY A 143 7.83 7.97 -15.97
N CYS A 144 7.04 8.09 -14.91
CA CYS A 144 5.79 8.86 -14.92
C CYS A 144 6.10 10.32 -14.58
N ARG A 145 6.74 11.04 -15.52
CA ARG A 145 6.73 12.49 -15.49
C ARG A 145 5.33 12.95 -15.88
N ARG A 146 4.49 13.27 -14.90
CA ARG A 146 3.31 14.10 -15.18
C ARG A 146 3.84 15.47 -15.65
N ARG A 147 3.74 15.72 -16.96
CA ARG A 147 3.70 17.10 -17.46
C ARG A 147 2.41 17.68 -16.94
N ALA A 148 2.48 18.60 -15.98
CA ALA A 148 1.39 19.52 -15.69
C ALA A 148 1.22 20.40 -16.93
N SER A 149 0.32 20.02 -17.82
CA SER A 149 -0.12 20.91 -18.90
C SER A 149 -1.09 21.89 -18.29
N SER A 150 -0.58 23.06 -17.88
CA SER A 150 -1.38 24.26 -17.62
C SER A 150 -1.95 24.77 -18.94
N SER A 151 -3.04 24.20 -19.44
CA SER A 151 -3.85 24.83 -20.49
C SER A 151 -4.84 25.79 -19.83
N ALA A 152 -4.38 26.98 -19.48
CA ALA A 152 -5.25 28.12 -19.29
C ALA A 152 -5.94 28.41 -20.63
N ARG A 153 -7.16 27.95 -20.82
CA ARG A 153 -8.02 28.44 -21.91
C ARG A 153 -8.42 29.88 -21.56
N ARG A 154 -7.76 30.83 -22.20
CA ARG A 154 -8.26 32.20 -22.31
C ARG A 154 -9.60 32.13 -23.02
N SER A 155 -10.67 32.50 -22.31
CA SER A 155 -11.93 32.94 -22.94
C SER A 155 -11.64 34.19 -23.77
N ARG A 156 -11.86 34.12 -25.05
CA ARG A 156 -12.08 35.31 -25.89
C ARG A 156 -13.55 35.33 -26.27
N ARG A 157 -14.11 36.47 -26.00
CA ARG A 157 -15.39 37.09 -26.37
C ARG A 157 -16.06 36.51 -27.62
#